data_62de374d899e4dffcc85caf7b4c8fef4
#
_entry.id   62de374d899e4dffcc85caf7b4c8fef4
#
_cell.length_a   1.000
_cell.length_b   1.000
_cell.length_c   1.000
_cell.angle_alpha   90.00
_cell.angle_beta   90.00
_cell.angle_gamma   90.00
#
_symmetry.space_group_name_H-M   'P 1'
#
loop_
_entity.id
_entity.type
_entity.pdbx_description
1 polymer ?
#
loop_
_entity_poly.entity_id
_entity_poly.type
_entity_poly.pdbx_seq_one_letter_code
_entity_poly.pdbx_strand_id
1 'polypeptide(L)'
;VSGAVPGFVPRMLVDPDIGLFRADERVFTAMLDGWRAQMLARGLTTQTIKQRCQLLERFQRFTGEFPWQWRPADVDDFLADLRSGEKPISLKTLRSYSNAVAMFCSYLTHPGYGWGEFCERTFGDIPSQICFEWNMPRHTTDDAVPAKKRSFTKAELQRLFDYIDDLVDREYAAGSKRWLPLFRDSVAFKVCYAYGLRRREMTMLDLEDFGPNPHVSDYGRFGAVQVRFAKGTAGSGPRRRTVLTVPEFDWVVDQLKTWTVGGMRQQFPTADRSSALWPSERGARMSLGSFGDAFAAARDAVGLPQELGLHCLRHSYVTHLIEAGYDAAFVQTQVGHSYASTTGLYTSVSSDFKQKTVQQMIARRIANLEDPDA
;
A
#
# COMPACT_ATOMS: atom_id res chain seq x y z
N VAL A 1 35.62 0.94 -23.13
CA VAL A 1 34.16 0.79 -22.91
C VAL A 1 33.78 1.96 -22.01
N SER A 2 33.37 3.07 -22.62
CA SER A 2 32.81 4.22 -21.89
C SER A 2 31.45 3.84 -21.39
N GLY A 3 31.36 3.44 -20.11
CA GLY A 3 30.10 3.20 -19.45
C GLY A 3 29.30 4.50 -19.40
N ALA A 4 28.21 4.59 -20.17
CA ALA A 4 27.31 5.72 -20.10
C ALA A 4 26.76 5.81 -18.67
N VAL A 5 26.89 6.95 -18.02
CA VAL A 5 26.28 7.21 -16.72
C VAL A 5 24.76 7.16 -16.89
N PRO A 6 24.03 6.35 -16.11
CA PRO A 6 22.58 6.29 -16.23
C PRO A 6 21.95 7.68 -16.08
N GLY A 7 21.14 8.07 -17.06
CA GLY A 7 20.46 9.36 -17.05
C GLY A 7 21.20 10.52 -17.74
N PHE A 8 22.38 10.28 -18.29
CA PHE A 8 23.12 11.28 -19.07
C PHE A 8 22.39 11.62 -20.38
N VAL A 9 22.66 12.83 -20.92
CA VAL A 9 22.11 13.27 -22.21
C VAL A 9 22.44 12.23 -23.30
N PRO A 10 21.47 11.67 -24.02
CA PRO A 10 21.71 10.71 -25.09
C PRO A 10 22.54 11.33 -26.23
N ARG A 11 23.49 10.57 -26.76
CA ARG A 11 24.34 11.02 -27.91
C ARG A 11 23.50 11.46 -29.10
N MET A 12 22.38 10.83 -29.38
CA MET A 12 21.48 11.20 -30.50
C MET A 12 20.87 12.60 -30.37
N LEU A 13 20.80 13.18 -29.18
CA LEU A 13 20.35 14.58 -29.00
C LEU A 13 21.47 15.57 -29.18
N VAL A 14 22.72 15.13 -29.18
CA VAL A 14 23.93 16.01 -29.29
C VAL A 14 24.40 16.12 -30.72
N ASP A 15 23.86 15.33 -31.67
CA ASP A 15 24.23 15.34 -33.08
C ASP A 15 23.57 16.55 -33.77
N PRO A 16 24.37 17.55 -34.26
CA PRO A 16 23.84 18.76 -34.86
C PRO A 16 23.19 18.54 -36.24
N ASP A 17 23.43 17.38 -36.87
CA ASP A 17 22.91 17.06 -38.21
C ASP A 17 21.51 16.43 -38.18
N ILE A 18 21.00 16.11 -36.98
CA ILE A 18 19.65 15.59 -36.82
C ILE A 18 18.70 16.73 -36.47
N GLY A 19 18.00 17.28 -37.44
CA GLY A 19 16.92 18.23 -37.24
C GLY A 19 15.81 17.63 -36.35
N LEU A 20 15.71 18.09 -35.10
CA LEU A 20 14.73 17.62 -34.15
C LEU A 20 13.35 18.23 -34.45
N PHE A 21 12.51 17.51 -35.19
CA PHE A 21 11.10 17.87 -35.27
C PHE A 21 10.46 17.71 -33.86
N ARG A 22 9.84 18.77 -33.30
CA ARG A 22 9.38 18.88 -31.91
C ARG A 22 10.52 18.61 -30.91
N ALA A 23 11.57 19.38 -31.00
CA ALA A 23 12.76 19.27 -30.16
C ALA A 23 12.41 19.25 -28.67
N ASP A 24 11.50 20.09 -28.22
CA ASP A 24 11.10 20.28 -26.83
C ASP A 24 10.52 19.00 -26.23
N GLU A 25 9.53 18.38 -26.90
CA GLU A 25 8.88 17.16 -26.45
C GLU A 25 9.87 15.98 -26.40
N ARG A 26 10.76 15.88 -27.39
CA ARG A 26 11.76 14.81 -27.46
C ARG A 26 12.80 14.93 -26.36
N VAL A 27 13.25 16.15 -26.09
CA VAL A 27 14.22 16.42 -25.02
C VAL A 27 13.57 16.14 -23.66
N PHE A 28 12.35 16.59 -23.43
CA PHE A 28 11.62 16.28 -22.20
C PHE A 28 11.41 14.76 -22.00
N THR A 29 11.06 14.05 -23.06
CA THR A 29 10.95 12.58 -23.01
C THR A 29 12.29 11.94 -22.65
N ALA A 30 13.40 12.39 -23.25
CA ALA A 30 14.73 11.88 -22.94
C ALA A 30 15.16 12.19 -21.49
N MET A 31 14.81 13.37 -20.95
CA MET A 31 15.01 13.71 -19.54
C MET A 31 14.26 12.74 -18.61
N LEU A 32 12.99 12.44 -18.92
CA LEU A 32 12.20 11.47 -18.15
C LEU A 32 12.79 10.05 -18.23
N ASP A 33 13.25 9.63 -19.41
CA ASP A 33 13.85 8.30 -19.59
C ASP A 33 15.19 8.19 -18.85
N GLY A 34 16.01 9.22 -18.89
CA GLY A 34 17.24 9.31 -18.12
C GLY A 34 16.98 9.25 -16.61
N TRP A 35 15.97 9.99 -16.13
CA TRP A 35 15.59 9.94 -14.72
C TRP A 35 14.99 8.60 -14.31
N ARG A 36 14.23 7.94 -15.20
CA ARG A 36 13.77 6.55 -15.00
C ARG A 36 14.96 5.62 -14.78
N ALA A 37 15.96 5.68 -15.65
CA ALA A 37 17.16 4.87 -15.53
C ALA A 37 17.91 5.12 -14.20
N GLN A 38 18.06 6.38 -13.80
CA GLN A 38 18.65 6.74 -12.51
C GLN A 38 17.87 6.17 -11.33
N MET A 39 16.53 6.34 -11.33
CA MET A 39 15.67 5.82 -10.26
C MET A 39 15.72 4.29 -10.19
N LEU A 40 15.77 3.62 -11.34
CA LEU A 40 15.87 2.16 -11.41
C LEU A 40 17.21 1.67 -10.85
N ALA A 41 18.32 2.32 -11.24
CA ALA A 41 19.66 2.02 -10.72
C ALA A 41 19.76 2.22 -9.20
N ARG A 42 18.97 3.15 -8.63
CA ARG A 42 18.85 3.36 -7.18
C ARG A 42 17.88 2.40 -6.49
N GLY A 43 17.36 1.38 -7.18
CA GLY A 43 16.48 0.35 -6.63
C GLY A 43 15.04 0.79 -6.34
N LEU A 44 14.55 1.87 -6.98
CA LEU A 44 13.14 2.24 -6.82
C LEU A 44 12.25 1.25 -7.59
N THR A 45 11.03 1.04 -7.07
CA THR A 45 10.07 0.16 -7.74
C THR A 45 9.54 0.79 -9.02
N THR A 46 9.26 -0.04 -10.03
CA THR A 46 8.68 0.41 -11.31
C THR A 46 7.39 1.20 -11.13
N GLN A 47 6.57 0.85 -10.13
CA GLN A 47 5.34 1.58 -9.80
C GLN A 47 5.63 2.99 -9.29
N THR A 48 6.61 3.16 -8.41
CA THR A 48 7.03 4.48 -7.91
C THR A 48 7.59 5.34 -9.04
N ILE A 49 8.40 4.74 -9.90
CA ILE A 49 8.98 5.41 -11.06
C ILE A 49 7.87 5.90 -11.99
N LYS A 50 6.93 5.01 -12.35
CA LYS A 50 5.78 5.36 -13.20
C LYS A 50 4.97 6.53 -12.63
N GLN A 51 4.63 6.48 -11.34
CA GLN A 51 3.85 7.54 -10.69
C GLN A 51 4.57 8.88 -10.70
N ARG A 52 5.90 8.90 -10.48
CA ARG A 52 6.69 10.12 -10.53
C ARG A 52 6.76 10.70 -11.93
N CYS A 53 7.00 9.89 -12.95
CA CYS A 53 7.02 10.36 -14.34
C CYS A 53 5.65 10.91 -14.77
N GLN A 54 4.57 10.20 -14.47
CA GLN A 54 3.21 10.67 -14.75
C GLN A 54 2.89 12.00 -14.06
N LEU A 55 3.41 12.22 -12.87
CA LEU A 55 3.26 13.51 -12.18
C LEU A 55 3.97 14.63 -12.94
N LEU A 56 5.23 14.40 -13.43
CA LEU A 56 5.96 15.41 -14.20
C LEU A 56 5.30 15.69 -15.54
N GLU A 57 4.77 14.68 -16.21
CA GLU A 57 3.96 14.86 -17.43
C GLU A 57 2.69 15.68 -17.16
N ARG A 58 2.07 15.51 -15.98
CA ARG A 58 0.94 16.31 -15.54
C ARG A 58 1.35 17.74 -15.23
N PHE A 59 2.49 17.94 -14.58
CA PHE A 59 3.03 19.26 -14.25
C PHE A 59 3.36 20.03 -15.53
N GLN A 60 4.06 19.41 -16.49
CA GLN A 60 4.38 19.99 -17.79
C GLN A 60 3.10 20.40 -18.55
N ARG A 61 2.06 19.54 -18.57
CA ARG A 61 0.78 19.90 -19.21
C ARG A 61 0.05 21.05 -18.53
N PHE A 62 0.19 21.18 -17.21
CA PHE A 62 -0.40 22.26 -16.45
C PHE A 62 0.26 23.60 -16.75
N THR A 63 1.59 23.64 -16.74
CA THR A 63 2.37 24.86 -17.03
C THR A 63 2.35 25.24 -18.51
N GLY A 64 2.22 24.25 -19.40
CA GLY A 64 2.43 24.43 -20.84
C GLY A 64 3.90 24.62 -21.23
N GLU A 65 4.80 24.67 -20.24
CA GLU A 65 6.23 24.96 -20.39
C GLU A 65 7.09 23.72 -20.16
N PHE A 66 8.36 23.77 -20.61
CA PHE A 66 9.34 22.70 -20.43
C PHE A 66 10.31 22.98 -19.27
N PRO A 67 11.07 21.98 -18.77
CA PRO A 67 11.88 22.11 -17.55
C PRO A 67 12.90 23.26 -17.53
N TRP A 68 13.38 23.70 -18.67
CA TRP A 68 14.31 24.84 -18.79
C TRP A 68 13.62 26.21 -18.69
N GLN A 69 12.26 26.23 -18.74
CA GLN A 69 11.44 27.42 -18.62
C GLN A 69 10.66 27.49 -17.29
N TRP A 70 10.62 26.39 -16.53
CA TRP A 70 9.86 26.32 -15.27
C TRP A 70 10.37 27.33 -14.24
N ARG A 71 9.44 27.88 -13.48
CA ARG A 71 9.68 28.90 -12.45
C ARG A 71 9.08 28.45 -11.11
N PRO A 72 9.55 28.99 -9.98
CA PRO A 72 8.96 28.72 -8.67
C PRO A 72 7.45 28.99 -8.59
N ALA A 73 6.96 30.03 -9.29
CA ALA A 73 5.53 30.35 -9.35
C ALA A 73 4.69 29.21 -9.96
N ASP A 74 5.23 28.46 -10.92
CA ASP A 74 4.52 27.33 -11.52
C ASP A 74 4.24 26.22 -10.49
N VAL A 75 5.11 26.07 -9.50
CA VAL A 75 4.90 25.13 -8.39
C VAL A 75 3.78 25.64 -7.50
N ASP A 76 3.76 26.93 -7.16
CA ASP A 76 2.72 27.53 -6.34
C ASP A 76 1.34 27.38 -7.00
N ASP A 77 1.25 27.74 -8.29
CA ASP A 77 0.01 27.66 -9.07
C ASP A 77 -0.48 26.21 -9.20
N PHE A 78 0.40 25.27 -9.49
CA PHE A 78 0.04 23.86 -9.58
C PHE A 78 -0.44 23.28 -8.26
N LEU A 79 0.23 23.59 -7.15
CA LEU A 79 -0.18 23.12 -5.84
C LEU A 79 -1.48 23.77 -5.37
N ALA A 80 -1.70 25.05 -5.72
CA ALA A 80 -2.94 25.77 -5.46
C ALA A 80 -4.11 25.17 -6.24
N ASP A 81 -3.95 24.90 -7.55
CA ASP A 81 -4.96 24.23 -8.39
C ASP A 81 -5.38 22.88 -7.76
N LEU A 82 -4.42 22.08 -7.36
CA LEU A 82 -4.67 20.78 -6.73
C LEU A 82 -5.42 20.87 -5.39
N ARG A 83 -5.37 22.02 -4.72
CA ARG A 83 -6.05 22.29 -3.45
C ARG A 83 -7.42 22.94 -3.61
N SER A 84 -7.63 23.71 -4.66
CA SER A 84 -8.86 24.47 -4.89
C SER A 84 -9.94 23.69 -5.64
N GLY A 85 -9.62 22.55 -6.24
CA GLY A 85 -10.56 21.72 -7.00
C GLY A 85 -11.67 21.11 -6.13
N GLU A 86 -12.73 20.60 -6.75
CA GLU A 86 -13.87 19.94 -6.07
C GLU A 86 -13.46 18.81 -5.11
N LYS A 87 -12.33 18.16 -5.38
CA LYS A 87 -11.75 17.10 -4.52
C LYS A 87 -10.32 17.47 -4.14
N PRO A 88 -10.12 18.37 -3.18
CA PRO A 88 -8.80 18.84 -2.79
C PRO A 88 -7.93 17.71 -2.29
N ILE A 89 -6.69 17.62 -2.78
CA ILE A 89 -5.74 16.61 -2.34
C ILE A 89 -5.17 16.93 -0.96
N SER A 90 -4.75 15.90 -0.22
CA SER A 90 -4.19 16.06 1.12
C SER A 90 -2.82 16.77 1.10
N LEU A 91 -2.46 17.48 2.18
CA LEU A 91 -1.14 18.08 2.34
C LEU A 91 0.01 17.06 2.21
N LYS A 92 -0.22 15.83 2.68
CA LYS A 92 0.74 14.72 2.51
C LYS A 92 0.95 14.37 1.03
N THR A 93 -0.09 14.38 0.23
CA THR A 93 -0.02 14.12 -1.22
C THR A 93 0.65 15.28 -1.94
N LEU A 94 0.30 16.53 -1.60
CA LEU A 94 0.97 17.73 -2.13
C LEU A 94 2.47 17.69 -1.87
N ARG A 95 2.88 17.37 -0.63
CA ARG A 95 4.30 17.22 -0.28
C ARG A 95 5.00 16.13 -1.08
N SER A 96 4.32 15.01 -1.33
CA SER A 96 4.86 13.96 -2.18
C SER A 96 5.05 14.43 -3.63
N TYR A 97 4.17 15.28 -4.12
CA TYR A 97 4.21 15.84 -5.46
C TYR A 97 5.34 16.88 -5.60
N SER A 98 5.39 17.86 -4.71
CA SER A 98 6.47 18.85 -4.72
C SER A 98 7.85 18.21 -4.54
N ASN A 99 7.98 17.19 -3.69
CA ASN A 99 9.23 16.43 -3.56
C ASN A 99 9.62 15.71 -4.87
N ALA A 100 8.66 15.20 -5.64
CA ALA A 100 8.98 14.54 -6.91
C ALA A 100 9.47 15.55 -7.96
N VAL A 101 8.85 16.74 -8.02
CA VAL A 101 9.32 17.85 -8.86
C VAL A 101 10.73 18.29 -8.43
N ALA A 102 10.95 18.52 -7.13
CA ALA A 102 12.25 18.90 -6.58
C ALA A 102 13.37 17.89 -6.92
N MET A 103 13.08 16.60 -6.81
CA MET A 103 14.04 15.54 -7.14
C MET A 103 14.36 15.50 -8.65
N PHE A 104 13.38 15.78 -9.49
CA PHE A 104 13.61 15.87 -10.95
C PHE A 104 14.45 17.10 -11.30
N CYS A 105 14.13 18.26 -10.76
CA CYS A 105 14.95 19.46 -10.94
C CYS A 105 16.38 19.23 -10.44
N SER A 106 16.57 18.59 -9.29
CA SER A 106 17.91 18.24 -8.79
C SER A 106 18.66 17.27 -9.69
N TYR A 107 17.95 16.37 -10.39
CA TYR A 107 18.55 15.51 -11.40
C TYR A 107 18.99 16.31 -12.63
N LEU A 108 18.16 17.24 -13.12
CA LEU A 108 18.47 18.04 -14.31
C LEU A 108 19.60 19.05 -14.08
N THR A 109 19.66 19.63 -12.88
CA THR A 109 20.68 20.63 -12.51
C THR A 109 22.02 20.02 -12.12
N HIS A 110 22.08 18.69 -11.94
CA HIS A 110 23.31 18.02 -11.56
C HIS A 110 24.32 17.99 -12.74
N PRO A 111 25.54 18.56 -12.59
CA PRO A 111 26.49 18.71 -13.71
C PRO A 111 26.85 17.36 -14.36
N GLY A 112 26.90 16.28 -13.57
CA GLY A 112 27.27 14.95 -14.05
C GLY A 112 26.32 14.34 -15.10
N TYR A 113 25.15 14.93 -15.36
CA TYR A 113 24.21 14.47 -16.39
C TYR A 113 24.22 15.33 -17.65
N GLY A 114 24.78 16.55 -17.60
CA GLY A 114 24.97 17.41 -18.75
C GLY A 114 23.72 18.10 -19.31
N TRP A 115 22.59 18.03 -18.61
CA TRP A 115 21.32 18.60 -19.08
C TRP A 115 21.36 20.13 -19.12
N GLY A 116 22.02 20.78 -18.14
CA GLY A 116 22.17 22.26 -18.13
C GLY A 116 22.83 22.80 -19.38
N GLU A 117 24.05 22.34 -19.68
CA GLU A 117 24.81 22.74 -20.86
C GLU A 117 24.10 22.43 -22.18
N PHE A 118 23.42 21.29 -22.23
CA PHE A 118 22.64 20.90 -23.41
C PHE A 118 21.48 21.87 -23.66
N CYS A 119 20.67 22.17 -22.63
CA CYS A 119 19.52 23.06 -22.76
C CYS A 119 19.93 24.50 -23.07
N GLU A 120 21.00 25.03 -22.43
CA GLU A 120 21.54 26.35 -22.73
C GLU A 120 21.92 26.50 -24.20
N ARG A 121 22.63 25.51 -24.73
CA ARG A 121 23.06 25.51 -26.14
C ARG A 121 21.88 25.34 -27.10
N THR A 122 20.85 24.56 -26.74
CA THR A 122 19.76 24.19 -27.66
C THR A 122 18.60 25.16 -27.60
N PHE A 123 18.28 25.67 -26.42
CA PHE A 123 17.08 26.48 -26.15
C PHE A 123 17.40 27.89 -25.61
N GLY A 124 18.64 28.14 -25.24
CA GLY A 124 19.07 29.42 -24.64
C GLY A 124 18.73 29.56 -23.15
N ASP A 125 18.10 28.54 -22.53
CA ASP A 125 17.68 28.51 -21.13
C ASP A 125 18.24 27.28 -20.39
N ILE A 126 18.40 27.38 -19.07
CA ILE A 126 18.99 26.32 -18.22
C ILE A 126 17.95 25.85 -17.22
N PRO A 127 17.71 24.52 -17.11
CA PRO A 127 16.88 23.99 -16.06
C PRO A 127 17.39 24.41 -14.68
N SER A 128 16.47 24.83 -13.81
CA SER A 128 16.79 25.28 -12.44
C SER A 128 16.03 24.52 -11.39
N GLN A 129 16.48 24.59 -10.13
CA GLN A 129 15.66 24.16 -9.00
C GLN A 129 14.55 25.20 -8.79
N ILE A 130 13.31 24.72 -8.76
CA ILE A 130 12.13 25.57 -8.61
C ILE A 130 11.36 25.29 -7.30
N CYS A 131 11.76 24.26 -6.56
CA CYS A 131 11.13 23.85 -5.31
C CYS A 131 12.02 24.21 -4.12
N PHE A 132 11.50 25.02 -3.21
CA PHE A 132 12.22 25.55 -2.04
C PHE A 132 11.35 25.41 -0.78
N GLU A 133 11.95 25.57 0.41
CA GLU A 133 11.20 25.49 1.67
C GLU A 133 10.00 26.46 1.74
N TRP A 134 10.08 27.59 1.10
CA TRP A 134 9.04 28.63 1.13
C TRP A 134 7.87 28.35 0.19
N ASN A 135 8.06 27.52 -0.88
CA ASN A 135 6.99 27.13 -1.82
C ASN A 135 6.59 25.66 -1.76
N MET A 136 7.10 24.91 -0.77
CA MET A 136 6.72 23.53 -0.52
C MET A 136 5.91 23.39 0.78
N PRO A 137 4.94 22.47 0.83
CA PRO A 137 4.19 22.21 2.06
C PRO A 137 5.13 21.73 3.17
N ARG A 138 5.16 22.44 4.30
CA ARG A 138 5.99 22.10 5.48
C ARG A 138 5.61 20.73 6.05
N HIS A 139 6.59 20.06 6.66
CA HIS A 139 6.33 18.87 7.44
C HIS A 139 5.76 19.29 8.79
N THR A 140 4.44 19.30 8.90
CA THR A 140 3.80 19.37 10.22
C THR A 140 3.65 17.94 10.72
N THR A 141 4.18 17.65 11.89
CA THR A 141 3.80 16.49 12.70
C THR A 141 2.40 16.82 13.25
N ASP A 142 1.37 16.62 12.43
CA ASP A 142 -0.02 16.72 12.86
C ASP A 142 -0.35 15.51 13.72
N ASP A 143 0.02 15.57 14.99
CA ASP A 143 -0.45 14.63 16.02
C ASP A 143 -1.95 14.80 16.34
N ALA A 144 -2.61 15.80 15.72
CA ALA A 144 -3.99 16.20 16.04
C ALA A 144 -5.03 15.83 14.98
N VAL A 145 -4.65 15.30 13.80
CA VAL A 145 -5.66 14.84 12.83
C VAL A 145 -6.14 13.46 13.23
N PRO A 146 -7.42 13.27 13.64
CA PRO A 146 -7.96 11.95 13.88
C PRO A 146 -7.65 11.05 12.69
N ALA A 147 -7.13 9.85 12.95
CA ALA A 147 -6.84 8.90 11.87
C ALA A 147 -8.12 8.74 11.03
N LYS A 148 -8.10 9.21 9.77
CA LYS A 148 -9.25 9.15 8.84
C LYS A 148 -9.76 7.73 8.60
N LYS A 149 -9.01 6.71 9.09
CA LYS A 149 -9.31 5.29 8.92
C LYS A 149 -9.36 4.63 10.28
N ARG A 150 -10.56 4.37 10.77
CA ARG A 150 -10.79 3.58 11.97
C ARG A 150 -10.75 2.08 11.67
N SER A 151 -10.66 1.27 12.72
CA SER A 151 -10.94 -0.16 12.65
C SER A 151 -12.45 -0.41 12.46
N PHE A 152 -12.79 -1.56 11.91
CA PHE A 152 -14.14 -2.11 12.00
C PHE A 152 -14.43 -2.48 13.43
N THR A 153 -15.67 -2.33 13.87
CA THR A 153 -16.17 -3.04 15.04
C THR A 153 -16.38 -4.51 14.73
N LYS A 154 -16.38 -5.35 15.75
CA LYS A 154 -16.69 -6.80 15.57
C LYS A 154 -18.05 -7.02 14.90
N ALA A 155 -19.07 -6.22 15.27
CA ALA A 155 -20.40 -6.30 14.67
C ALA A 155 -20.42 -5.88 13.18
N GLU A 156 -19.64 -4.88 12.79
CA GLU A 156 -19.50 -4.49 11.38
C GLU A 156 -18.83 -5.56 10.55
N LEU A 157 -17.76 -6.19 11.08
CA LEU A 157 -17.10 -7.32 10.41
C LEU A 157 -18.02 -8.52 10.28
N GLN A 158 -18.78 -8.86 11.34
CA GLN A 158 -19.73 -9.95 11.29
C GLN A 158 -20.78 -9.72 10.20
N ARG A 159 -21.40 -8.53 10.15
CA ARG A 159 -22.37 -8.20 9.10
C ARG A 159 -21.77 -8.31 7.69
N LEU A 160 -20.50 -7.87 7.50
CA LEU A 160 -19.82 -7.96 6.22
C LEU A 160 -19.59 -9.42 5.81
N PHE A 161 -19.14 -10.27 6.75
CA PHE A 161 -18.85 -11.67 6.48
C PHE A 161 -20.12 -12.49 6.29
N ASP A 162 -21.15 -12.27 7.11
CA ASP A 162 -22.46 -12.92 6.95
C ASP A 162 -23.07 -12.58 5.58
N TYR A 163 -23.03 -11.30 5.18
CA TYR A 163 -23.56 -10.91 3.89
C TYR A 163 -22.90 -11.63 2.71
N ILE A 164 -21.56 -11.74 2.71
CA ILE A 164 -20.87 -12.38 1.60
C ILE A 164 -21.07 -13.89 1.61
N ASP A 165 -21.18 -14.51 2.78
CA ASP A 165 -21.49 -15.95 2.92
C ASP A 165 -22.91 -16.23 2.45
N ASP A 166 -23.90 -15.44 2.87
CA ASP A 166 -25.28 -15.52 2.38
C ASP A 166 -25.40 -15.32 0.86
N LEU A 167 -24.55 -14.44 0.31
CA LEU A 167 -24.51 -14.22 -1.14
C LEU A 167 -23.94 -15.43 -1.88
N VAL A 168 -22.92 -16.08 -1.32
CA VAL A 168 -22.36 -17.33 -1.85
C VAL A 168 -23.44 -18.42 -1.87
N ASP A 169 -24.15 -18.60 -0.76
CA ASP A 169 -25.20 -19.62 -0.62
C ASP A 169 -26.35 -19.40 -1.60
N ARG A 170 -26.79 -18.15 -1.77
CA ARG A 170 -27.83 -17.78 -2.74
C ARG A 170 -27.41 -18.06 -4.20
N GLU A 171 -26.20 -17.68 -4.56
CA GLU A 171 -25.69 -17.90 -5.93
C GLU A 171 -25.43 -19.39 -6.19
N TYR A 172 -25.02 -20.13 -5.16
CA TYR A 172 -24.86 -21.58 -5.24
C TYR A 172 -26.23 -22.27 -5.44
N ALA A 173 -27.23 -21.95 -4.64
CA ALA A 173 -28.60 -22.48 -4.74
C ALA A 173 -29.25 -22.14 -6.10
N ALA A 174 -28.91 -20.97 -6.67
CA ALA A 174 -29.37 -20.58 -8.01
C ALA A 174 -28.60 -21.24 -9.16
N GLY A 175 -27.62 -22.08 -8.89
CA GLY A 175 -26.76 -22.70 -9.92
C GLY A 175 -25.89 -21.71 -10.70
N SER A 176 -25.70 -20.52 -10.18
CA SER A 176 -24.92 -19.44 -10.82
C SER A 176 -23.42 -19.72 -10.71
N LYS A 177 -22.67 -19.57 -11.83
CA LYS A 177 -21.21 -19.70 -11.81
C LYS A 177 -20.50 -18.66 -10.93
N ARG A 178 -21.20 -17.62 -10.46
CA ARG A 178 -20.65 -16.56 -9.62
C ARG A 178 -20.38 -17.01 -8.19
N TRP A 179 -20.98 -18.08 -7.72
CA TRP A 179 -20.79 -18.54 -6.34
C TRP A 179 -19.32 -18.83 -6.01
N LEU A 180 -18.58 -19.44 -6.93
CA LEU A 180 -17.19 -19.83 -6.70
C LEU A 180 -16.23 -18.63 -6.56
N PRO A 181 -16.25 -17.61 -7.45
CA PRO A 181 -15.53 -16.35 -7.19
C PRO A 181 -15.93 -15.65 -5.89
N LEU A 182 -17.21 -15.63 -5.53
CA LEU A 182 -17.69 -15.04 -4.29
C LEU A 182 -17.19 -15.80 -3.06
N PHE A 183 -17.18 -17.13 -3.11
CA PHE A 183 -16.61 -17.96 -2.05
C PHE A 183 -15.11 -17.69 -1.86
N ARG A 184 -14.35 -17.61 -2.97
CA ARG A 184 -12.94 -17.18 -2.91
C ARG A 184 -12.79 -15.83 -2.21
N ASP A 185 -13.61 -14.86 -2.59
CA ASP A 185 -13.54 -13.50 -2.07
C ASP A 185 -13.92 -13.45 -0.59
N SER A 186 -14.92 -14.22 -0.15
CA SER A 186 -15.29 -14.39 1.26
C SER A 186 -14.10 -14.92 2.08
N VAL A 187 -13.52 -16.05 1.67
CA VAL A 187 -12.36 -16.62 2.36
C VAL A 187 -11.19 -15.64 2.36
N ALA A 188 -10.97 -14.93 1.24
CA ALA A 188 -9.90 -13.96 1.09
C ALA A 188 -10.05 -12.76 2.05
N PHE A 189 -11.25 -12.24 2.26
CA PHE A 189 -11.49 -11.15 3.24
C PHE A 189 -11.23 -11.63 4.67
N LYS A 190 -11.69 -12.82 5.01
CA LYS A 190 -11.48 -13.45 6.32
C LYS A 190 -9.99 -13.68 6.59
N VAL A 191 -9.24 -14.22 5.61
CA VAL A 191 -7.78 -14.40 5.70
C VAL A 191 -7.06 -13.06 5.81
N CYS A 192 -7.48 -12.06 5.03
CA CYS A 192 -6.90 -10.71 5.09
C CYS A 192 -7.03 -10.10 6.50
N TYR A 193 -8.17 -10.30 7.15
CA TYR A 193 -8.42 -9.87 8.52
C TYR A 193 -7.64 -10.70 9.53
N ALA A 194 -7.77 -12.03 9.49
CA ALA A 194 -7.23 -12.93 10.50
C ALA A 194 -5.70 -12.97 10.59
N TYR A 195 -5.00 -12.54 9.52
CA TYR A 195 -3.54 -12.41 9.50
C TYR A 195 -3.07 -10.95 9.36
N GLY A 196 -3.96 -9.98 9.41
CA GLY A 196 -3.61 -8.57 9.33
C GLY A 196 -2.84 -8.18 8.06
N LEU A 197 -3.18 -8.78 6.91
CA LEU A 197 -2.44 -8.64 5.67
C LEU A 197 -2.74 -7.32 4.96
N ARG A 198 -1.73 -6.76 4.26
CA ARG A 198 -1.98 -5.69 3.29
C ARG A 198 -2.58 -6.27 2.01
N ARG A 199 -3.35 -5.48 1.27
CA ARG A 199 -3.99 -5.90 0.01
C ARG A 199 -3.02 -6.64 -0.93
N ARG A 200 -1.82 -6.11 -1.13
CA ARG A 200 -0.82 -6.76 -1.99
C ARG A 200 -0.26 -8.05 -1.38
N GLU A 201 -0.01 -8.06 -0.08
CA GLU A 201 0.47 -9.25 0.62
C GLU A 201 -0.53 -10.38 0.45
N MET A 202 -1.81 -10.08 0.67
CA MET A 202 -2.92 -11.00 0.56
C MET A 202 -3.07 -11.59 -0.86
N THR A 203 -3.08 -10.75 -1.91
CA THR A 203 -3.22 -11.23 -3.30
C THR A 203 -1.98 -12.00 -3.80
N MET A 204 -0.82 -11.81 -3.19
CA MET A 204 0.44 -12.47 -3.57
C MET A 204 0.71 -13.77 -2.82
N LEU A 205 -0.20 -14.23 -1.95
CA LEU A 205 -0.02 -15.51 -1.26
C LEU A 205 -0.05 -16.68 -2.24
N ASP A 206 0.83 -17.65 -1.98
CA ASP A 206 0.86 -18.95 -2.61
C ASP A 206 0.49 -20.04 -1.59
N LEU A 207 0.16 -21.23 -2.08
CA LEU A 207 -0.15 -22.39 -1.24
C LEU A 207 1.02 -22.76 -0.30
N GLU A 208 2.25 -22.51 -0.75
CA GLU A 208 3.50 -22.83 -0.06
C GLU A 208 3.82 -21.82 1.06
N ASP A 209 3.12 -20.69 1.10
CA ASP A 209 3.36 -19.67 2.13
C ASP A 209 2.83 -20.07 3.51
N PHE A 210 2.03 -21.15 3.59
CA PHE A 210 1.54 -21.66 4.86
C PHE A 210 2.42 -22.80 5.37
N GLY A 211 2.67 -22.77 6.67
CA GLY A 211 3.44 -23.79 7.39
C GLY A 211 2.90 -24.06 8.79
N PRO A 212 3.33 -25.16 9.43
CA PRO A 212 2.93 -25.48 10.79
C PRO A 212 3.51 -24.49 11.79
N ASN A 213 2.84 -24.32 12.91
CA ASN A 213 3.40 -23.75 14.12
C ASN A 213 3.88 -24.90 15.02
N PRO A 214 5.19 -25.02 15.30
CA PRO A 214 5.70 -26.14 16.12
C PRO A 214 5.10 -26.20 17.54
N HIS A 215 4.58 -25.08 18.04
CA HIS A 215 4.01 -24.98 19.39
C HIS A 215 2.50 -25.25 19.44
N VAL A 216 1.82 -25.32 18.27
CA VAL A 216 0.35 -25.52 18.18
C VAL A 216 0.06 -26.45 17.01
N SER A 217 -0.05 -27.75 17.29
CA SER A 217 -0.28 -28.79 16.28
C SER A 217 -1.68 -28.73 15.63
N ASP A 218 -2.67 -28.19 16.35
CA ASP A 218 -4.08 -28.21 15.96
C ASP A 218 -4.38 -27.44 14.68
N TYR A 219 -3.56 -26.44 14.39
CA TYR A 219 -3.67 -25.64 13.16
C TYR A 219 -3.07 -26.34 11.92
N GLY A 220 -2.37 -27.49 12.10
CA GLY A 220 -1.72 -28.21 11.02
C GLY A 220 -0.83 -27.30 10.18
N ARG A 221 -0.95 -27.41 8.87
CA ARG A 221 -0.18 -26.56 7.95
C ARG A 221 -0.54 -25.07 7.96
N PHE A 222 -1.60 -24.68 8.66
CA PHE A 222 -2.06 -23.28 8.71
C PHE A 222 -1.70 -22.58 10.02
N GLY A 223 -0.72 -23.09 10.75
CA GLY A 223 -0.23 -22.49 11.99
C GLY A 223 0.54 -21.19 11.81
N ALA A 224 1.08 -20.95 10.61
CA ALA A 224 1.81 -19.74 10.27
C ALA A 224 1.70 -19.42 8.78
N VAL A 225 1.78 -18.13 8.43
CA VAL A 225 1.89 -17.66 7.04
C VAL A 225 3.17 -16.85 6.82
N GLN A 226 3.90 -17.16 5.76
CA GLN A 226 5.11 -16.46 5.32
C GLN A 226 4.77 -15.34 4.37
N VAL A 227 4.82 -14.10 4.83
CA VAL A 227 4.56 -12.92 4.00
C VAL A 227 5.84 -12.51 3.28
N ARG A 228 5.94 -12.83 1.99
CA ARG A 228 7.13 -12.59 1.16
C ARG A 228 7.18 -11.21 0.50
N PHE A 229 6.03 -10.59 0.26
CA PHE A 229 5.90 -9.37 -0.55
C PHE A 229 5.49 -8.14 0.26
N ALA A 230 6.01 -8.01 1.48
CA ALA A 230 5.77 -6.81 2.28
C ALA A 230 6.48 -5.58 1.68
N LYS A 231 6.00 -4.38 2.02
CA LYS A 231 6.57 -3.12 1.55
C LYS A 231 8.02 -2.99 2.03
N GLY A 232 8.97 -2.95 1.09
CA GLY A 232 10.37 -2.65 1.37
C GLY A 232 10.58 -1.17 1.74
N THR A 233 11.70 -0.87 2.38
CA THR A 233 12.25 0.50 2.47
C THR A 233 13.09 0.81 1.24
N ALA A 234 13.30 2.10 0.94
CA ALA A 234 14.06 2.55 -0.23
C ALA A 234 15.40 1.81 -0.34
N GLY A 235 15.63 1.15 -1.49
CA GLY A 235 16.86 0.39 -1.78
C GLY A 235 16.92 -1.03 -1.21
N SER A 236 15.95 -1.47 -0.39
CA SER A 236 15.85 -2.86 0.06
C SER A 236 14.72 -3.59 -0.66
N GLY A 237 14.92 -4.88 -0.93
CA GLY A 237 13.88 -5.75 -1.45
C GLY A 237 12.65 -5.85 -0.52
N PRO A 238 11.62 -6.60 -0.92
CA PRO A 238 10.45 -6.83 -0.09
C PRO A 238 10.85 -7.42 1.26
N ARG A 239 10.39 -6.83 2.36
CA ARG A 239 10.60 -7.43 3.68
C ARG A 239 9.79 -8.72 3.80
N ARG A 240 10.38 -9.69 4.47
CA ARG A 240 9.71 -10.95 4.79
C ARG A 240 9.34 -10.96 6.27
N ARG A 241 8.22 -11.57 6.61
CA ARG A 241 7.82 -11.84 7.98
C ARG A 241 6.97 -13.09 8.06
N THR A 242 6.98 -13.72 9.21
CA THR A 242 6.04 -14.78 9.58
C THR A 242 4.91 -14.18 10.39
N VAL A 243 3.68 -14.56 10.09
CA VAL A 243 2.50 -14.22 10.89
C VAL A 243 1.94 -15.52 11.44
N LEU A 244 1.84 -15.62 12.76
CA LEU A 244 1.31 -16.80 13.44
C LEU A 244 -0.21 -16.75 13.46
N THR A 245 -0.85 -17.89 13.32
CA THR A 245 -2.26 -18.07 13.64
C THR A 245 -2.45 -17.96 15.15
N VAL A 246 -3.38 -17.14 15.57
CA VAL A 246 -3.67 -16.90 16.98
C VAL A 246 -5.06 -17.42 17.34
N PRO A 247 -5.30 -17.82 18.60
CA PRO A 247 -6.59 -18.38 19.03
C PRO A 247 -7.81 -17.55 18.70
N GLU A 248 -7.72 -16.21 18.76
CA GLU A 248 -8.81 -15.30 18.42
C GLU A 248 -9.29 -15.40 16.96
N PHE A 249 -8.45 -15.94 16.09
CA PHE A 249 -8.71 -16.05 14.66
C PHE A 249 -8.52 -17.47 14.12
N ASP A 250 -8.49 -18.49 14.97
CA ASP A 250 -8.28 -19.90 14.60
C ASP A 250 -9.37 -20.45 13.66
N TRP A 251 -10.58 -19.90 13.73
CA TRP A 251 -11.67 -20.20 12.80
C TRP A 251 -11.28 -20.04 11.32
N VAL A 252 -10.26 -19.24 11.01
CA VAL A 252 -9.75 -19.07 9.63
C VAL A 252 -9.10 -20.34 9.10
N VAL A 253 -8.61 -21.21 9.98
CA VAL A 253 -7.98 -22.49 9.62
C VAL A 253 -8.96 -23.37 8.86
N ASP A 254 -10.19 -23.47 9.32
CA ASP A 254 -11.22 -24.29 8.66
C ASP A 254 -11.66 -23.67 7.32
N GLN A 255 -11.70 -22.36 7.23
CA GLN A 255 -11.92 -21.68 5.95
C GLN A 255 -10.79 -22.00 4.93
N LEU A 256 -9.54 -21.98 5.38
CA LEU A 256 -8.38 -22.33 4.54
C LEU A 256 -8.38 -23.82 4.18
N LYS A 257 -8.75 -24.72 5.08
CA LYS A 257 -8.92 -26.16 4.80
C LYS A 257 -9.97 -26.37 3.73
N THR A 258 -11.16 -25.80 3.89
CA THR A 258 -12.24 -25.90 2.89
C THR A 258 -11.80 -25.37 1.53
N TRP A 259 -11.13 -24.23 1.52
CA TRP A 259 -10.64 -23.61 0.29
C TRP A 259 -9.58 -24.45 -0.43
N THR A 260 -8.60 -24.99 0.30
CA THR A 260 -7.43 -25.67 -0.30
C THR A 260 -7.61 -27.20 -0.37
N VAL A 261 -7.83 -27.85 0.78
CA VAL A 261 -7.93 -29.30 0.90
C VAL A 261 -9.31 -29.78 0.45
N GLY A 262 -10.35 -29.02 0.74
CA GLY A 262 -11.74 -29.32 0.34
C GLY A 262 -12.01 -29.18 -1.16
N GLY A 263 -11.01 -28.82 -1.96
CA GLY A 263 -11.08 -28.83 -3.42
C GLY A 263 -11.78 -27.61 -4.04
N MET A 264 -12.17 -26.60 -3.27
CA MET A 264 -12.85 -25.41 -3.81
C MET A 264 -11.94 -24.59 -4.75
N ARG A 265 -10.68 -24.43 -4.37
CA ARG A 265 -9.68 -23.75 -5.19
C ARG A 265 -9.48 -24.45 -6.54
N GLN A 266 -9.46 -25.78 -6.54
CA GLN A 266 -9.22 -26.61 -7.73
C GLN A 266 -10.33 -26.51 -8.78
N GLN A 267 -11.50 -26.00 -8.43
CA GLN A 267 -12.58 -25.74 -9.39
C GLN A 267 -12.30 -24.53 -10.32
N PHE A 268 -11.29 -23.73 -10.01
CA PHE A 268 -10.85 -22.66 -10.93
C PHE A 268 -10.04 -23.24 -12.08
N PRO A 269 -10.32 -22.85 -13.35
CA PRO A 269 -9.65 -23.40 -14.53
C PRO A 269 -8.12 -23.22 -14.56
N THR A 270 -7.62 -22.27 -13.78
CA THR A 270 -6.19 -21.92 -13.73
C THR A 270 -5.48 -22.47 -12.48
N ALA A 271 -6.20 -23.17 -11.59
CA ALA A 271 -5.67 -23.62 -10.32
C ALA A 271 -4.47 -24.56 -10.46
N ASP A 272 -4.54 -25.51 -11.39
CA ASP A 272 -3.47 -26.50 -11.60
C ASP A 272 -2.20 -25.92 -12.22
N ARG A 273 -2.30 -24.73 -12.81
CA ARG A 273 -1.19 -24.05 -13.50
C ARG A 273 -0.51 -22.99 -12.65
N SER A 274 -0.93 -22.82 -11.41
CA SER A 274 -0.47 -21.73 -10.54
C SER A 274 -0.44 -22.15 -9.08
N SER A 275 0.64 -21.79 -8.37
CA SER A 275 0.75 -21.91 -6.92
C SER A 275 -0.09 -20.86 -6.19
N ALA A 276 -0.65 -19.87 -6.89
CA ALA A 276 -1.42 -18.78 -6.28
C ALA A 276 -2.54 -19.31 -5.37
N LEU A 277 -2.59 -18.83 -4.13
CA LEU A 277 -3.69 -19.18 -3.22
C LEU A 277 -5.04 -18.72 -3.77
N TRP A 278 -5.05 -17.60 -4.49
CA TRP A 278 -6.25 -16.96 -5.04
C TRP A 278 -6.21 -16.96 -6.57
N PRO A 279 -6.64 -18.02 -7.24
CA PRO A 279 -6.75 -18.03 -8.69
C PRO A 279 -7.86 -17.10 -9.15
N SER A 280 -7.75 -16.61 -10.37
CA SER A 280 -8.82 -15.88 -11.06
C SER A 280 -9.44 -16.73 -12.17
N GLU A 281 -10.60 -16.31 -12.65
CA GLU A 281 -11.34 -17.01 -13.71
C GLU A 281 -10.61 -16.96 -15.06
N ARG A 282 -9.79 -15.93 -15.28
CA ARG A 282 -9.12 -15.67 -16.57
C ARG A 282 -7.60 -15.73 -16.51
N GLY A 283 -7.02 -15.69 -15.33
CA GLY A 283 -5.58 -15.63 -15.11
C GLY A 283 -5.13 -16.47 -13.93
N ALA A 284 -3.82 -16.58 -13.76
CA ALA A 284 -3.24 -17.41 -12.72
C ALA A 284 -3.49 -16.90 -11.31
N ARG A 285 -3.75 -15.60 -11.14
CA ARG A 285 -3.86 -14.94 -9.83
C ARG A 285 -4.89 -13.81 -9.85
N MET A 286 -5.64 -13.66 -8.76
CA MET A 286 -6.56 -12.54 -8.54
C MET A 286 -5.79 -11.21 -8.53
N SER A 287 -6.33 -10.21 -9.25
CA SER A 287 -5.72 -8.88 -9.32
C SER A 287 -5.99 -8.05 -8.07
N LEU A 288 -5.11 -7.05 -7.84
CA LEU A 288 -5.35 -6.06 -6.77
C LEU A 288 -6.66 -5.29 -6.99
N GLY A 289 -6.99 -4.94 -8.23
CA GLY A 289 -8.24 -4.26 -8.57
C GLY A 289 -9.44 -5.11 -8.20
N SER A 290 -9.54 -6.32 -8.76
CA SER A 290 -10.68 -7.23 -8.52
C SER A 290 -10.94 -7.47 -7.02
N PHE A 291 -9.87 -7.66 -6.23
CA PHE A 291 -9.99 -7.83 -4.78
C PHE A 291 -10.52 -6.56 -4.09
N GLY A 292 -10.07 -5.38 -4.53
CA GLY A 292 -10.56 -4.10 -4.01
C GLY A 292 -12.02 -3.83 -4.36
N ASP A 293 -12.40 -4.11 -5.61
CA ASP A 293 -13.74 -3.88 -6.13
C ASP A 293 -14.77 -4.83 -5.49
N ALA A 294 -14.41 -6.11 -5.32
CA ALA A 294 -15.24 -7.09 -4.61
C ALA A 294 -15.50 -6.68 -3.16
N PHE A 295 -14.46 -6.20 -2.47
CA PHE A 295 -14.61 -5.70 -1.10
C PHE A 295 -15.50 -4.45 -1.03
N ALA A 296 -15.30 -3.50 -1.92
CA ALA A 296 -16.10 -2.28 -1.96
C ALA A 296 -17.58 -2.59 -2.21
N ALA A 297 -17.86 -3.50 -3.15
CA ALA A 297 -19.23 -3.95 -3.44
C ALA A 297 -19.90 -4.59 -2.22
N ALA A 298 -19.21 -5.47 -1.49
CA ALA A 298 -19.73 -6.10 -0.28
C ALA A 298 -19.97 -5.08 0.85
N ARG A 299 -19.00 -4.18 1.08
CA ARG A 299 -19.12 -3.09 2.06
C ARG A 299 -20.32 -2.20 1.79
N ASP A 300 -20.48 -1.75 0.54
CA ASP A 300 -21.54 -0.84 0.13
C ASP A 300 -22.92 -1.51 0.22
N ALA A 301 -23.00 -2.81 -0.09
CA ALA A 301 -24.23 -3.59 0.01
C ALA A 301 -24.75 -3.73 1.45
N VAL A 302 -23.88 -3.74 2.44
CA VAL A 302 -24.28 -3.76 3.86
C VAL A 302 -24.37 -2.36 4.49
N GLY A 303 -24.26 -1.30 3.69
CA GLY A 303 -24.38 0.08 4.14
C GLY A 303 -23.27 0.55 5.08
N LEU A 304 -22.06 -0.02 4.98
CA LEU A 304 -20.93 0.41 5.78
C LEU A 304 -20.25 1.65 5.17
N PRO A 305 -19.69 2.54 6.01
CA PRO A 305 -19.03 3.77 5.57
C PRO A 305 -17.90 3.52 4.55
N GLN A 306 -17.79 4.40 3.55
CA GLN A 306 -16.79 4.27 2.47
C GLN A 306 -15.34 4.38 2.94
N GLU A 307 -15.07 5.04 4.06
CA GLU A 307 -13.75 5.08 4.68
C GLU A 307 -13.26 3.71 5.19
N LEU A 308 -14.16 2.76 5.42
CA LEU A 308 -13.84 1.39 5.80
C LEU A 308 -13.41 0.56 4.58
N GLY A 309 -12.16 0.72 4.19
CA GLY A 309 -11.57 -0.03 3.08
C GLY A 309 -10.80 -1.27 3.54
N LEU A 310 -10.25 -2.04 2.59
CA LEU A 310 -9.44 -3.24 2.85
C LEU A 310 -8.32 -3.03 3.88
N HIS A 311 -7.71 -1.84 3.93
CA HIS A 311 -6.66 -1.56 4.92
C HIS A 311 -7.20 -1.50 6.35
N CYS A 312 -8.50 -1.21 6.51
CA CYS A 312 -9.15 -1.22 7.80
C CYS A 312 -9.30 -2.63 8.39
N LEU A 313 -9.33 -3.71 7.56
CA LEU A 313 -9.25 -5.09 8.05
C LEU A 313 -7.96 -5.32 8.87
N ARG A 314 -6.83 -4.83 8.36
CA ARG A 314 -5.57 -4.90 9.08
C ARG A 314 -5.54 -4.00 10.33
N HIS A 315 -6.16 -2.83 10.29
CA HIS A 315 -6.34 -1.99 11.48
C HIS A 315 -7.17 -2.73 12.53
N SER A 316 -8.25 -3.41 12.10
CA SER A 316 -9.10 -4.21 12.98
C SER A 316 -8.36 -5.39 13.60
N TYR A 317 -7.52 -6.10 12.82
CA TYR A 317 -6.64 -7.14 13.36
C TYR A 317 -5.79 -6.60 14.53
N VAL A 318 -5.12 -5.47 14.33
CA VAL A 318 -4.28 -4.85 15.37
C VAL A 318 -5.11 -4.45 16.58
N THR A 319 -6.21 -3.71 16.35
CA THR A 319 -7.07 -3.21 17.44
C THR A 319 -7.66 -4.37 18.25
N HIS A 320 -8.21 -5.37 17.57
CA HIS A 320 -8.88 -6.48 18.24
C HIS A 320 -7.93 -7.40 19.01
N LEU A 321 -6.67 -7.56 18.55
CA LEU A 321 -5.67 -8.29 19.32
C LEU A 321 -5.23 -7.50 20.57
N ILE A 322 -5.03 -6.19 20.45
CA ILE A 322 -4.75 -5.36 21.62
C ILE A 322 -5.92 -5.40 22.62
N GLU A 323 -7.16 -5.32 22.13
CA GLU A 323 -8.37 -5.42 22.97
C GLU A 323 -8.55 -6.81 23.59
N ALA A 324 -8.03 -7.87 22.94
CA ALA A 324 -7.96 -9.23 23.50
C ALA A 324 -6.81 -9.43 24.50
N GLY A 325 -5.98 -8.40 24.73
CA GLY A 325 -4.90 -8.41 25.72
C GLY A 325 -3.54 -8.88 25.21
N TYR A 326 -3.37 -9.01 23.88
CA TYR A 326 -2.06 -9.34 23.31
C TYR A 326 -1.07 -8.20 23.49
N ASP A 327 0.19 -8.57 23.74
CA ASP A 327 1.29 -7.61 23.84
C ASP A 327 1.46 -6.80 22.55
N ALA A 328 1.65 -5.49 22.70
CA ALA A 328 1.76 -4.59 21.56
C ALA A 328 2.99 -4.85 20.68
N ALA A 329 4.12 -5.30 21.28
CA ALA A 329 5.32 -5.64 20.51
C ALA A 329 5.09 -6.94 19.71
N PHE A 330 4.38 -7.92 20.27
CA PHE A 330 3.94 -9.09 19.52
C PHE A 330 3.08 -8.69 18.33
N VAL A 331 2.02 -7.92 18.53
CA VAL A 331 1.13 -7.47 17.46
C VAL A 331 1.89 -6.67 16.39
N GLN A 332 2.84 -5.82 16.80
CA GLN A 332 3.70 -5.08 15.88
C GLN A 332 4.56 -5.99 15.00
N THR A 333 5.13 -7.06 15.57
CA THR A 333 5.91 -8.04 14.79
C THR A 333 5.05 -8.76 13.78
N GLN A 334 3.83 -9.19 14.17
CA GLN A 334 2.87 -9.86 13.28
C GLN A 334 2.56 -9.01 12.05
N VAL A 335 2.31 -7.72 12.23
CA VAL A 335 2.00 -6.84 11.11
C VAL A 335 3.23 -6.24 10.40
N GLY A 336 4.43 -6.37 10.95
CA GLY A 336 5.67 -5.87 10.36
C GLY A 336 5.68 -4.33 10.21
N HIS A 337 5.43 -3.61 11.28
CA HIS A 337 5.61 -2.16 11.34
C HIS A 337 7.07 -1.83 11.62
N SER A 338 7.73 -1.12 10.69
CA SER A 338 9.16 -0.78 10.77
C SER A 338 9.46 0.38 11.71
N TYR A 339 8.47 1.18 12.02
CA TYR A 339 8.58 2.34 12.89
C TYR A 339 7.49 2.24 13.95
N ALA A 340 7.89 2.32 15.18
CA ALA A 340 7.03 2.49 16.32
C ALA A 340 6.43 3.91 16.35
N SER A 341 5.60 4.26 15.36
CA SER A 341 4.57 5.25 15.62
C SER A 341 3.51 4.55 16.51
N THR A 342 3.97 4.16 17.68
CA THR A 342 3.21 3.45 18.72
C THR A 342 1.99 4.25 19.16
N THR A 343 2.03 5.56 19.06
CA THR A 343 0.90 6.45 19.34
C THR A 343 -0.30 6.16 18.43
N GLY A 344 -0.07 5.84 17.15
CA GLY A 344 -1.15 5.51 16.20
C GLY A 344 -1.83 4.16 16.44
N LEU A 345 -1.15 3.19 17.06
CA LEU A 345 -1.73 1.88 17.42
C LEU A 345 -2.73 2.01 18.58
N TYR A 346 -2.41 2.82 19.58
CA TYR A 346 -3.24 3.00 20.77
C TYR A 346 -4.40 3.99 20.59
N THR A 347 -4.34 4.88 19.59
CA THR A 347 -5.45 5.82 19.31
C THR A 347 -6.66 5.15 18.68
N SER A 348 -6.52 3.95 18.11
CA SER A 348 -7.64 3.20 17.52
C SER A 348 -8.32 2.25 18.50
N VAL A 349 -7.79 2.09 19.71
CA VAL A 349 -8.39 1.24 20.76
C VAL A 349 -9.65 1.89 21.33
N SER A 350 -10.71 1.10 21.49
CA SER A 350 -12.02 1.59 21.94
C SER A 350 -11.98 2.24 23.33
N SER A 351 -12.87 3.19 23.57
CA SER A 351 -13.01 3.84 24.88
C SER A 351 -13.36 2.82 25.98
N ASP A 352 -14.18 1.84 25.65
CA ASP A 352 -14.56 0.75 26.57
C ASP A 352 -13.36 -0.08 27.00
N PHE A 353 -12.44 -0.40 26.08
CA PHE A 353 -11.22 -1.13 26.42
C PHE A 353 -10.33 -0.31 27.35
N LYS A 354 -10.17 0.99 27.09
CA LYS A 354 -9.40 1.87 27.96
C LYS A 354 -9.94 1.90 29.38
N GLN A 355 -11.27 2.02 29.52
CA GLN A 355 -11.92 1.99 30.82
C GLN A 355 -11.75 0.64 31.54
N LYS A 356 -12.00 -0.48 30.84
CA LYS A 356 -11.79 -1.81 31.40
C LYS A 356 -10.34 -2.06 31.82
N THR A 357 -9.37 -1.61 31.02
CA THR A 357 -7.94 -1.73 31.37
C THR A 357 -7.61 -0.95 32.65
N VAL A 358 -8.12 0.28 32.79
CA VAL A 358 -7.92 1.07 33.99
C VAL A 358 -8.59 0.40 35.20
N GLN A 359 -9.83 -0.10 35.04
CA GLN A 359 -10.52 -0.82 36.10
C GLN A 359 -9.78 -2.08 36.53
N GLN A 360 -9.26 -2.87 35.57
CA GLN A 360 -8.46 -4.06 35.88
C GLN A 360 -7.14 -3.71 36.59
N MET A 361 -6.47 -2.63 36.18
CA MET A 361 -5.25 -2.17 36.85
C MET A 361 -5.55 -1.71 38.30
N ILE A 362 -6.65 -1.00 38.52
CA ILE A 362 -7.07 -0.58 39.85
C ILE A 362 -7.40 -1.82 40.70
N ALA A 363 -8.16 -2.77 40.17
CA ALA A 363 -8.52 -4.02 40.87
C ALA A 363 -7.28 -4.83 41.27
N ARG A 364 -6.30 -4.99 40.35
CA ARG A 364 -5.03 -5.65 40.66
C ARG A 364 -4.24 -4.92 41.73
N ARG A 365 -4.23 -3.60 41.71
CA ARG A 365 -3.51 -2.78 42.71
C ARG A 365 -4.16 -2.88 44.08
N ILE A 366 -5.49 -2.96 44.13
CA ILE A 366 -6.22 -3.16 45.40
C ILE A 366 -5.95 -4.58 45.94
N ALA A 367 -6.03 -5.62 45.08
CA ALA A 367 -5.74 -6.99 45.49
C ALA A 367 -4.30 -7.14 46.04
N ASN A 368 -3.31 -6.50 45.41
CA ASN A 368 -1.92 -6.50 45.88
C ASN A 368 -1.72 -5.70 47.17
N LEU A 369 -2.64 -4.81 47.54
CA LEU A 369 -2.60 -4.07 48.83
C LEU A 369 -3.29 -4.86 49.94
N GLU A 370 -4.22 -5.75 49.59
CA GLU A 370 -4.94 -6.63 50.53
C GLU A 370 -4.17 -7.93 50.82
N ASP A 371 -3.22 -8.31 50.00
CA ASP A 371 -2.34 -9.48 50.22
C ASP A 371 -0.85 -9.07 49.98
N PRO A 372 -0.24 -8.41 50.97
CA PRO A 372 1.13 -7.90 50.86
C PRO A 372 2.21 -9.01 50.91
N ASP A 373 1.85 -10.26 51.16
CA ASP A 373 2.78 -11.42 51.28
C ASP A 373 2.63 -12.48 50.15
N ALA A 374 1.97 -12.16 49.01
CA ALA A 374 1.80 -13.06 47.88
C ALA A 374 2.85 -12.86 46.76
#